data_68bf1279447c8e252a685c0e66896e01
#
_entry.id   68bf1279447c8e252a685c0e66896e01
#
_cell.length_a   1.000
_cell.length_b   1.000
_cell.length_c   1.000
_cell.angle_alpha   90.00
_cell.angle_beta   90.00
_cell.angle_gamma   90.00
#
_symmetry.space_group_name_H-M   'P 1'
#
loop_
_entity.id
_entity.type
_entity.pdbx_description
1 polymer ?
#
loop_
_entity_poly.entity_id
_entity_poly.type
_entity_poly.pdbx_seq_one_letter_code
_entity_poly.pdbx_strand_id
1 'polypeptide(L)'
;AMATNVLNLTKVENQTILTDVSSFNLSEQIRTCVLILEDKWTAKQIDLQLDFDEISVVGSEELLRQVWLNLLDNAIKFTPCGGTVFIRIRQDEKSISVDVANTGSSISSKDGERIFTKFYQCDTSHSTQGNGVGLAVVKRIVDLHSGIVSVESENDITTFIVMLPKIK
;
A
#
# COMPACT_ATOMS: atom_id res chain seq x y z
N ALA A 1 9.19 -11.39 2.95
CA ALA A 1 9.22 -12.80 2.60
C ALA A 1 7.82 -13.38 2.57
N MET A 2 7.63 -14.40 1.76
CA MET A 2 6.32 -15.05 1.59
C MET A 2 5.75 -15.58 2.89
N ALA A 3 6.57 -16.29 3.67
CA ALA A 3 6.11 -16.87 4.94
C ALA A 3 5.63 -15.80 5.91
N THR A 4 6.31 -14.66 5.95
CA THR A 4 5.91 -13.56 6.81
C THR A 4 4.56 -12.99 6.39
N ASN A 5 4.33 -12.82 5.08
CA ASN A 5 3.05 -12.31 4.58
C ASN A 5 1.91 -13.28 4.87
N VAL A 6 2.14 -14.58 4.73
CA VAL A 6 1.12 -15.59 5.04
C VAL A 6 0.77 -15.56 6.54
N LEU A 7 1.77 -15.48 7.40
CA LEU A 7 1.55 -15.38 8.84
C LEU A 7 0.79 -14.10 9.21
N ASN A 8 1.15 -12.98 8.58
CA ASN A 8 0.48 -11.71 8.82
C ASN A 8 -0.98 -11.76 8.39
N LEU A 9 -1.26 -12.36 7.23
CA LEU A 9 -2.62 -12.48 6.74
C LEU A 9 -3.46 -13.33 7.69
N THR A 10 -2.93 -14.47 8.15
CA THR A 10 -3.66 -15.35 9.08
C THR A 10 -4.00 -14.60 10.37
N LYS A 11 -3.04 -13.86 10.92
CA LYS A 11 -3.26 -13.06 12.12
C LYS A 11 -4.34 -12.02 11.90
N VAL A 12 -4.28 -11.31 10.78
CA VAL A 12 -5.21 -10.24 10.45
C VAL A 12 -6.60 -10.77 10.13
N GLU A 13 -6.70 -11.89 9.41
CA GLU A 13 -8.00 -12.51 9.08
C GLU A 13 -8.79 -12.91 10.32
N ASN A 14 -8.11 -13.31 11.39
CA ASN A 14 -8.77 -13.72 12.64
C ASN A 14 -9.17 -12.53 13.49
N GLN A 15 -8.72 -11.34 13.14
CA GLN A 15 -9.01 -10.12 13.89
C GLN A 15 -10.32 -9.53 13.38
N THR A 16 -11.27 -9.25 14.27
CA THR A 16 -12.58 -8.69 13.91
C THR A 16 -12.73 -7.23 14.30
N ILE A 17 -11.91 -6.76 15.24
CA ILE A 17 -11.89 -5.37 15.68
C ILE A 17 -10.46 -4.91 15.83
N LEU A 18 -10.27 -3.60 15.72
CA LEU A 18 -8.96 -3.00 15.94
C LEU A 18 -8.62 -2.98 17.43
N THR A 19 -7.38 -3.34 17.71
CA THR A 19 -6.78 -3.19 19.05
C THR A 19 -5.54 -2.29 18.88
N ASP A 20 -5.00 -1.81 20.00
CA ASP A 20 -3.78 -1.00 20.00
C ASP A 20 -3.86 0.25 19.13
N VAL A 21 -5.02 0.91 19.18
CA VAL A 21 -5.25 2.14 18.43
C VAL A 21 -4.57 3.30 19.14
N SER A 22 -3.84 4.12 18.39
CA SER A 22 -3.17 5.31 18.89
C SER A 22 -3.15 6.40 17.83
N SER A 23 -2.85 7.63 18.25
CA SER A 23 -2.60 8.73 17.33
C SER A 23 -1.10 8.78 17.05
N PHE A 24 -0.72 8.83 15.78
CA PHE A 24 0.69 8.88 15.40
C PHE A 24 0.87 9.68 14.11
N ASN A 25 2.11 10.05 13.82
CA ASN A 25 2.44 10.81 12.61
C ASN A 25 2.52 9.87 11.41
N LEU A 26 1.51 9.93 10.55
CA LEU A 26 1.43 9.09 9.35
C LEU A 26 2.55 9.43 8.36
N SER A 27 2.85 10.70 8.19
CA SER A 27 3.89 11.15 7.26
C SER A 27 5.26 10.57 7.64
N GLU A 28 5.58 10.59 8.93
CA GLU A 28 6.81 10.00 9.43
C GLU A 28 6.84 8.49 9.22
N GLN A 29 5.72 7.82 9.44
CA GLN A 29 5.62 6.39 9.23
C GLN A 29 5.90 6.02 7.77
N ILE A 30 5.33 6.77 6.83
CA ILE A 30 5.54 6.51 5.40
C ILE A 30 6.99 6.79 5.01
N ARG A 31 7.60 7.88 5.51
CA ARG A 31 9.02 8.15 5.26
C ARG A 31 9.90 7.01 5.77
N THR A 32 9.58 6.46 6.93
CA THR A 32 10.32 5.33 7.48
C THR A 32 10.20 4.10 6.59
N CYS A 33 9.01 3.81 6.08
CA CYS A 33 8.79 2.70 5.15
C CYS A 33 9.60 2.87 3.86
N VAL A 34 9.66 4.09 3.33
CA VAL A 34 10.46 4.42 2.15
C VAL A 34 11.94 4.07 2.41
N LEU A 35 12.45 4.47 3.58
CA LEU A 35 13.85 4.20 3.93
C LEU A 35 14.12 2.70 4.12
N ILE A 36 13.17 1.96 4.68
CA ILE A 36 13.31 0.51 4.83
C ILE A 36 13.51 -0.17 3.46
N LEU A 37 12.89 0.36 2.43
CA LEU A 37 12.93 -0.23 1.09
C LEU A 37 14.00 0.42 0.19
N GLU A 38 14.88 1.26 0.74
CA GLU A 38 15.84 2.05 -0.04
C GLU A 38 16.70 1.21 -0.99
N ASP A 39 17.19 0.07 -0.52
CA ASP A 39 18.03 -0.79 -1.37
C ASP A 39 17.28 -1.24 -2.61
N LYS A 40 15.98 -1.50 -2.50
CA LYS A 40 15.17 -1.99 -3.61
C LYS A 40 14.93 -0.91 -4.66
N TRP A 41 14.52 0.29 -4.24
CA TRP A 41 14.23 1.32 -5.23
C TRP A 41 15.50 1.97 -5.77
N THR A 42 16.58 1.98 -5.00
CA THR A 42 17.87 2.47 -5.48
C THR A 42 18.44 1.52 -6.54
N ALA A 43 18.34 0.20 -6.32
CA ALA A 43 18.84 -0.79 -7.27
C ALA A 43 18.16 -0.67 -8.64
N LYS A 44 16.92 -0.23 -8.68
CA LYS A 44 16.16 -0.02 -9.92
C LYS A 44 16.24 1.41 -10.44
N GLN A 45 17.00 2.27 -9.78
CA GLN A 45 17.13 3.68 -10.15
C GLN A 45 15.77 4.38 -10.23
N ILE A 46 14.87 4.05 -9.32
CA ILE A 46 13.53 4.64 -9.29
C ILE A 46 13.60 6.06 -8.74
N ASP A 47 12.93 6.98 -9.43
CA ASP A 47 12.73 8.33 -8.95
C ASP A 47 11.54 8.31 -7.98
N LEU A 48 11.81 8.51 -6.71
CA LEU A 48 10.79 8.46 -5.67
C LEU A 48 10.38 9.86 -5.28
N GLN A 49 9.12 10.19 -5.49
CA GLN A 49 8.60 11.53 -5.22
C GLN A 49 7.57 11.49 -4.11
N LEU A 50 7.74 12.34 -3.10
CA LEU A 50 6.86 12.44 -1.95
C LEU A 50 6.19 13.81 -1.96
N ASP A 51 4.86 13.84 -1.81
CA ASP A 51 4.09 15.07 -1.80
C ASP A 51 3.11 15.04 -0.63
N PHE A 52 3.57 15.46 0.54
CA PHE A 52 2.69 15.54 1.71
C PHE A 52 3.30 16.40 2.81
N ASP A 53 2.41 17.01 3.58
CA ASP A 53 2.75 17.72 4.83
C ASP A 53 2.74 16.70 5.99
N GLU A 54 2.99 17.22 7.20
CA GLU A 54 2.93 16.38 8.40
C GLU A 54 1.48 16.15 8.79
N ILE A 55 1.05 14.89 8.74
CA ILE A 55 -0.34 14.50 8.97
C ILE A 55 -0.37 13.40 10.02
N SER A 56 -1.24 13.57 11.01
CA SER A 56 -1.46 12.55 12.03
C SER A 56 -2.71 11.72 11.71
N VAL A 57 -2.68 10.48 12.14
CA VAL A 57 -3.80 9.54 11.95
C VAL A 57 -4.05 8.79 13.25
N VAL A 58 -5.29 8.34 13.44
CA VAL A 58 -5.64 7.46 14.56
C VAL A 58 -5.89 6.07 14.00
N GLY A 59 -5.15 5.09 14.47
CA GLY A 59 -5.26 3.72 14.01
C GLY A 59 -4.23 2.83 14.66
N SER A 60 -4.06 1.65 14.12
CA SER A 60 -3.01 0.73 14.57
C SER A 60 -1.72 1.05 13.82
N GLU A 61 -0.74 1.58 14.54
CA GLU A 61 0.55 1.93 13.95
C GLU A 61 1.22 0.73 13.31
N GLU A 62 1.21 -0.41 14.00
CA GLU A 62 1.83 -1.63 13.49
C GLU A 62 1.14 -2.13 12.22
N LEU A 63 -0.18 -2.20 12.20
CA LEU A 63 -0.91 -2.70 11.05
C LEU A 63 -0.81 -1.76 9.85
N LEU A 64 -0.94 -0.45 10.08
CA LEU A 64 -0.83 0.51 8.99
C LEU A 64 0.57 0.52 8.38
N ARG A 65 1.61 0.29 9.18
CA ARG A 65 2.97 0.13 8.65
C ARG A 65 3.02 -0.98 7.60
N GLN A 66 2.35 -2.10 7.85
CA GLN A 66 2.30 -3.21 6.89
C GLN A 66 1.60 -2.81 5.60
N VAL A 67 0.58 -1.97 5.68
CA VAL A 67 -0.10 -1.46 4.48
C VAL A 67 0.89 -0.72 3.59
N TRP A 68 1.62 0.24 4.16
CA TRP A 68 2.54 1.06 3.37
C TRP A 68 3.70 0.23 2.83
N LEU A 69 4.26 -0.66 3.62
CA LEU A 69 5.35 -1.53 3.16
C LEU A 69 4.89 -2.42 2.00
N ASN A 70 3.69 -2.98 2.08
CA ASN A 70 3.18 -3.84 1.02
C ASN A 70 2.89 -3.05 -0.26
N LEU A 71 2.27 -1.87 -0.14
CA LEU A 71 1.97 -1.05 -1.31
C LEU A 71 3.23 -0.52 -1.97
N LEU A 72 4.21 -0.06 -1.17
CA LEU A 72 5.47 0.44 -1.70
C LEU A 72 6.31 -0.66 -2.34
N ASP A 73 6.38 -1.82 -1.70
CA ASP A 73 7.12 -2.95 -2.26
C ASP A 73 6.51 -3.37 -3.60
N ASN A 74 5.18 -3.42 -3.65
CA ASN A 74 4.46 -3.73 -4.88
C ASN A 74 4.74 -2.70 -5.97
N ALA A 75 4.67 -1.40 -5.63
CA ALA A 75 4.95 -0.33 -6.59
C ALA A 75 6.38 -0.41 -7.14
N ILE A 76 7.36 -0.64 -6.26
CA ILE A 76 8.75 -0.77 -6.68
C ILE A 76 8.92 -1.99 -7.59
N LYS A 77 8.30 -3.10 -7.25
CA LYS A 77 8.39 -4.34 -8.02
C LYS A 77 7.90 -4.16 -9.45
N PHE A 78 6.80 -3.44 -9.64
CA PHE A 78 6.18 -3.28 -10.96
C PHE A 78 6.64 -2.05 -11.72
N THR A 79 7.50 -1.22 -11.13
CA THR A 79 8.08 -0.08 -11.83
C THR A 79 9.32 -0.55 -12.59
N PRO A 80 9.45 -0.26 -13.90
CA PRO A 80 10.68 -0.60 -14.62
C PRO A 80 11.85 0.24 -14.13
N CYS A 81 13.07 -0.22 -14.40
CA CYS A 81 14.27 0.53 -14.04
C CYS A 81 14.21 1.95 -14.58
N GLY A 82 14.51 2.92 -13.75
CA GLY A 82 14.45 4.34 -14.13
C GLY A 82 13.07 4.95 -14.10
N GLY A 83 12.04 4.18 -13.71
CA GLY A 83 10.69 4.70 -13.58
C GLY A 83 10.48 5.55 -12.33
N THR A 84 9.24 5.90 -12.06
CA THR A 84 8.90 6.81 -10.97
C THR A 84 7.82 6.21 -10.06
N VAL A 85 7.99 6.41 -8.75
CA VAL A 85 6.96 6.11 -7.75
C VAL A 85 6.60 7.41 -7.06
N PHE A 86 5.30 7.70 -6.98
CA PHE A 86 4.77 8.89 -6.32
C PHE A 86 4.00 8.49 -5.09
N ILE A 87 4.19 9.22 -4.00
CA ILE A 87 3.40 9.03 -2.78
C ILE A 87 2.82 10.38 -2.40
N ARG A 88 1.51 10.43 -2.25
CA ARG A 88 0.79 11.64 -1.89
C ARG A 88 -0.13 11.35 -0.72
N ILE A 89 -0.18 12.26 0.25
CA ILE A 89 -1.13 12.21 1.33
C ILE A 89 -1.99 13.46 1.27
N ARG A 90 -3.30 13.28 1.29
CA ARG A 90 -4.26 14.39 1.30
C ARG A 90 -5.25 14.17 2.44
N GLN A 91 -5.81 15.23 2.94
CA GLN A 91 -6.83 15.12 3.98
C GLN A 91 -7.91 16.17 3.79
N ASP A 92 -9.10 15.83 4.21
CA ASP A 92 -10.20 16.76 4.35
C ASP A 92 -10.79 16.60 5.76
N GLU A 93 -11.98 17.18 5.99
CA GLU A 93 -12.58 17.14 7.32
C GLU A 93 -12.99 15.72 7.74
N LYS A 94 -13.21 14.82 6.80
CA LYS A 94 -13.76 13.49 7.08
C LYS A 94 -12.78 12.36 6.91
N SER A 95 -11.76 12.53 6.08
CA SER A 95 -10.91 11.41 5.72
C SER A 95 -9.48 11.84 5.41
N ILE A 96 -8.59 10.83 5.44
CA ILE A 96 -7.20 10.94 4.99
C ILE A 96 -7.05 9.98 3.82
N SER A 97 -6.43 10.44 2.74
CA SER A 97 -6.21 9.63 1.55
C SER A 97 -4.71 9.53 1.27
N VAL A 98 -4.23 8.30 1.08
CA VAL A 98 -2.84 8.03 0.70
C VAL A 98 -2.83 7.41 -0.68
N ASP A 99 -2.16 8.05 -1.62
CA ASP A 99 -2.00 7.54 -2.99
C ASP A 99 -0.57 7.03 -3.16
N VAL A 100 -0.44 5.80 -3.65
CA VAL A 100 0.85 5.23 -4.03
C VAL A 100 0.75 4.89 -5.50
N ALA A 101 1.45 5.64 -6.34
CA ALA A 101 1.37 5.52 -7.81
C ALA A 101 2.72 5.12 -8.38
N ASN A 102 2.70 4.34 -9.45
CA ASN A 102 3.91 3.99 -10.17
C ASN A 102 3.70 4.04 -11.66
N THR A 103 4.77 4.39 -12.38
CA THR A 103 4.76 4.44 -13.84
C THR A 103 5.13 3.08 -14.42
N GLY A 104 4.80 2.88 -15.69
CA GLY A 104 5.24 1.72 -16.46
C GLY A 104 4.45 0.45 -16.23
N SER A 105 3.31 0.54 -15.58
CA SER A 105 2.45 -0.62 -15.40
C SER A 105 0.99 -0.23 -15.57
N SER A 106 0.18 -1.21 -15.95
CA SER A 106 -1.25 -1.01 -16.04
C SER A 106 -1.98 -2.26 -15.55
N ILE A 107 -3.16 -2.03 -15.02
CA ILE A 107 -4.02 -3.09 -14.50
C ILE A 107 -5.37 -2.95 -15.18
N SER A 108 -5.86 -4.03 -15.81
CA SER A 108 -7.17 -4.01 -16.42
C SER A 108 -8.25 -3.85 -15.36
N SER A 109 -9.43 -3.37 -15.74
CA SER A 109 -10.53 -3.23 -14.79
C SER A 109 -10.91 -4.59 -14.18
N LYS A 110 -10.79 -5.67 -14.96
CA LYS A 110 -11.04 -7.03 -14.45
C LYS A 110 -10.04 -7.42 -13.37
N ASP A 111 -8.75 -7.15 -13.62
CA ASP A 111 -7.72 -7.44 -12.63
C ASP A 111 -7.87 -6.53 -11.41
N GLY A 112 -8.23 -5.26 -11.62
CA GLY A 112 -8.46 -4.31 -10.53
C GLY A 112 -9.53 -4.76 -9.56
N GLU A 113 -10.56 -5.46 -10.03
CA GLU A 113 -11.61 -6.00 -9.18
C GLU A 113 -11.13 -7.15 -8.30
N ARG A 114 -10.07 -7.85 -8.70
CA ARG A 114 -9.58 -9.06 -8.04
C ARG A 114 -8.25 -8.92 -7.34
N ILE A 115 -7.55 -7.83 -7.59
CA ILE A 115 -6.15 -7.70 -7.16
C ILE A 115 -5.97 -7.83 -5.64
N PHE A 116 -7.02 -7.54 -4.88
CA PHE A 116 -6.99 -7.64 -3.41
C PHE A 116 -7.46 -9.02 -2.92
N THR A 117 -7.75 -9.93 -3.84
CA THR A 117 -8.12 -11.30 -3.48
C THR A 117 -6.87 -12.07 -3.07
N LYS A 118 -7.02 -12.87 -2.03
CA LYS A 118 -5.94 -13.72 -1.51
C LYS A 118 -5.36 -14.60 -2.62
N PHE A 119 -4.03 -14.60 -2.74
CA PHE A 119 -3.25 -15.36 -3.72
C PHE A 119 -3.48 -14.97 -5.18
N TYR A 120 -4.21 -13.88 -5.44
CA TYR A 120 -4.38 -13.41 -6.81
C TYR A 120 -3.11 -12.70 -7.31
N GLN A 121 -2.74 -12.97 -8.56
CA GLN A 121 -1.67 -12.27 -9.27
C GLN A 121 -2.14 -11.98 -10.68
N CYS A 122 -1.78 -10.80 -11.21
CA CYS A 122 -2.07 -10.47 -12.59
C CYS A 122 -1.21 -11.30 -13.53
N ASP A 123 -1.73 -11.63 -14.71
CA ASP A 123 -1.01 -12.41 -15.72
C ASP A 123 0.32 -11.74 -16.08
N THR A 124 0.35 -10.42 -16.18
CA THR A 124 1.54 -9.67 -16.53
C THR A 124 2.58 -9.67 -15.43
N SER A 125 2.22 -10.06 -14.24
CA SER A 125 3.11 -10.03 -13.08
C SER A 125 3.57 -11.42 -12.64
N HIS A 126 3.23 -12.45 -13.37
CA HIS A 126 3.54 -13.83 -12.97
C HIS A 126 5.04 -14.10 -12.89
N SER A 127 5.85 -13.32 -13.57
CA SER A 127 7.30 -13.47 -13.54
C SER A 127 7.94 -12.79 -12.32
N THR A 128 7.18 -11.98 -11.59
CA THR A 128 7.69 -11.28 -10.42
C THR A 128 7.57 -12.16 -9.19
N GLN A 129 8.30 -11.82 -8.17
CA GLN A 129 8.24 -12.53 -6.91
C GLN A 129 7.09 -12.00 -6.08
N GLY A 130 6.40 -12.90 -5.44
CA GLY A 130 5.26 -12.59 -4.61
C GLY A 130 4.31 -13.76 -4.60
N ASN A 131 3.52 -13.87 -3.57
CA ASN A 131 2.60 -14.98 -3.39
C ASN A 131 1.13 -14.55 -3.48
N GLY A 132 0.86 -13.30 -3.89
CA GLY A 132 -0.50 -12.80 -3.99
C GLY A 132 -1.18 -12.52 -2.65
N VAL A 133 -0.42 -12.50 -1.55
CA VAL A 133 -0.97 -12.31 -0.21
C VAL A 133 -0.88 -10.87 0.26
N GLY A 134 0.17 -10.13 -0.20
CA GLY A 134 0.43 -8.78 0.27
C GLY A 134 -0.75 -7.82 0.14
N LEU A 135 -1.42 -7.82 -1.01
CA LEU A 135 -2.55 -6.94 -1.23
C LEU A 135 -3.80 -7.38 -0.45
N ALA A 136 -3.96 -8.68 -0.21
CA ALA A 136 -5.05 -9.17 0.64
C ALA A 136 -4.85 -8.70 2.09
N VAL A 137 -3.61 -8.67 2.57
CA VAL A 137 -3.29 -8.12 3.89
C VAL A 137 -3.66 -6.64 3.94
N VAL A 138 -3.30 -5.87 2.91
CA VAL A 138 -3.66 -4.45 2.81
C VAL A 138 -5.17 -4.27 2.91
N LYS A 139 -5.92 -5.02 2.11
CA LYS A 139 -7.39 -4.92 2.09
C LYS A 139 -7.98 -5.19 3.48
N ARG A 140 -7.50 -6.24 4.13
CA ARG A 140 -8.03 -6.60 5.45
C ARG A 140 -7.71 -5.55 6.51
N ILE A 141 -6.49 -5.02 6.52
CA ILE A 141 -6.10 -3.98 7.48
C ILE A 141 -6.91 -2.71 7.27
N VAL A 142 -7.08 -2.31 6.00
CA VAL A 142 -7.88 -1.12 5.68
C VAL A 142 -9.33 -1.33 6.11
N ASP A 143 -9.89 -2.51 5.88
CA ASP A 143 -11.24 -2.84 6.33
C ASP A 143 -11.36 -2.74 7.86
N LEU A 144 -10.36 -3.21 8.60
CA LEU A 144 -10.34 -3.09 10.06
C LEU A 144 -10.37 -1.64 10.52
N HIS A 145 -9.84 -0.73 9.72
CA HIS A 145 -9.84 0.71 10.01
C HIS A 145 -11.09 1.40 9.46
N SER A 146 -12.06 0.64 8.95
CA SER A 146 -13.27 1.17 8.31
C SER A 146 -12.96 2.05 7.11
N GLY A 147 -11.83 1.78 6.46
CA GLY A 147 -11.40 2.52 5.29
C GLY A 147 -11.73 1.80 3.99
N ILE A 148 -11.25 2.37 2.90
CA ILE A 148 -11.46 1.83 1.56
C ILE A 148 -10.10 1.82 0.85
N VAL A 149 -9.78 0.71 0.19
CA VAL A 149 -8.62 0.65 -0.70
C VAL A 149 -9.12 0.40 -2.11
N SER A 150 -8.56 1.12 -3.07
CA SER A 150 -8.93 0.99 -4.47
C SER A 150 -7.68 1.12 -5.34
N VAL A 151 -7.83 0.78 -6.61
CA VAL A 151 -6.75 0.88 -7.59
C VAL A 151 -7.30 1.49 -8.88
N GLU A 152 -6.53 2.39 -9.46
CA GLU A 152 -6.83 3.00 -10.75
C GLU A 152 -5.62 2.83 -11.65
N SER A 153 -5.86 2.65 -12.94
CA SER A 153 -4.78 2.54 -13.91
C SER A 153 -5.14 3.35 -15.15
N GLU A 154 -4.31 4.33 -15.48
CA GLU A 154 -4.53 5.22 -16.61
C GLU A 154 -3.19 5.76 -17.10
N ASN A 155 -3.00 5.81 -18.41
CA ASN A 155 -1.79 6.37 -19.05
C ASN A 155 -0.49 5.74 -18.53
N ASP A 156 -0.50 4.41 -18.38
CA ASP A 156 0.65 3.65 -17.85
C ASP A 156 1.03 4.02 -16.42
N ILE A 157 0.11 4.61 -15.67
CA ILE A 157 0.29 4.89 -14.24
C ILE A 157 -0.75 4.11 -13.47
N THR A 158 -0.29 3.31 -12.51
CA THR A 158 -1.16 2.58 -11.61
C THR A 158 -1.10 3.24 -10.24
N THR A 159 -2.26 3.57 -9.69
CA THR A 159 -2.37 4.24 -8.40
C THR A 159 -3.19 3.40 -7.44
N PHE A 160 -2.60 3.06 -6.30
CA PHE A 160 -3.34 2.48 -5.18
C PHE A 160 -3.75 3.61 -4.24
N ILE A 161 -5.01 3.64 -3.87
CA ILE A 161 -5.56 4.70 -3.03
C ILE A 161 -6.12 4.07 -1.76
N VAL A 162 -5.60 4.51 -0.61
CA VAL A 162 -6.12 4.10 0.70
C VAL A 162 -6.80 5.30 1.32
N MET A 163 -8.09 5.15 1.63
CA MET A 163 -8.85 6.19 2.29
C MET A 163 -9.21 5.73 3.69
N LEU A 164 -8.84 6.53 4.68
CA LEU A 164 -9.08 6.23 6.09
C LEU A 164 -9.99 7.31 6.67
N PRO A 165 -11.08 6.93 7.36
CA PRO A 165 -11.94 7.93 7.99
C PRO A 165 -11.22 8.55 9.18
N LYS A 166 -11.46 9.85 9.41
CA LYS A 166 -10.96 10.52 10.61
C LYS A 166 -11.84 10.13 11.78
N ILE A 167 -11.19 9.67 12.84
CA ILE A 167 -11.87 9.31 14.09
C ILE A 167 -11.83 10.51 15.01
N LYS A 168 -13.01 10.90 15.48
CA LYS A 168 -13.13 12.03 16.39
C LYS A 168 -12.86 11.63 17.83
#